data_dfbc44d122260520397e5c2017a4d3ea
#
_entry.id   dfbc44d122260520397e5c2017a4d3ea
#
_cell.length_a   1.000
_cell.length_b   1.000
_cell.length_c   1.000
_cell.angle_alpha   90.00
_cell.angle_beta   90.00
_cell.angle_gamma   90.00
#
_symmetry.space_group_name_H-M   'P 1'
#
loop_
_entity.id
_entity.type
_entity.pdbx_description
1 polymer ?
#
loop_
_entity_poly.entity_id
_entity_poly.type
_entity_poly.pdbx_seq_one_letter_code
_entity_poly.pdbx_strand_id
1 'polypeptide(L)'
;MTAPAPAPRRTGAGGVLLVALVLAASAAGGFLVHRLAAPRPAQLYPLAAQGTGRAAPALPPPDSAPPRRIPEQLPRIELPGLDGAPQALSNWSNRPLLVNFWAPWCEPCRREIPLLKSLRRARAAEKLEIIGIALDSAAAVRQYVAGHGIDYPVLVGERGGLEAASAFGMDTVLPFSVFADRTGRIITVRVGELHRDEADLILDRMRDVELGRISLPAARAQISQGIEHLAARP
;
A
#
# COMPACT_ATOMS: atom_id res chain seq x y z
N MET A 1 9.52 79.06 -28.19
CA MET A 1 10.71 78.22 -27.98
C MET A 1 10.28 76.78 -28.23
N THR A 2 10.49 76.29 -29.46
CA THR A 2 10.06 75.01 -29.95
C THR A 2 11.24 74.02 -29.91
N ALA A 3 11.10 72.93 -29.20
CA ALA A 3 12.13 71.85 -29.08
C ALA A 3 12.23 71.05 -30.39
N PRO A 4 13.45 70.69 -30.84
CA PRO A 4 13.64 69.95 -32.07
C PRO A 4 13.29 68.44 -31.88
N ALA A 5 12.72 67.80 -32.94
CA ALA A 5 12.36 66.38 -33.03
C ALA A 5 13.61 65.49 -33.06
N PRO A 6 13.51 64.24 -32.50
CA PRO A 6 14.61 63.26 -32.50
C PRO A 6 14.81 62.69 -33.90
N ALA A 7 16.08 62.51 -34.29
CA ALA A 7 16.51 61.91 -35.55
C ALA A 7 16.25 60.40 -35.64
N PRO A 8 15.99 59.82 -36.83
CA PRO A 8 15.75 58.37 -36.98
C PRO A 8 17.04 57.56 -36.81
N ARG A 9 16.98 56.54 -36.00
CA ARG A 9 18.06 55.56 -35.84
C ARG A 9 18.20 54.69 -37.09
N ARG A 10 19.30 54.80 -37.76
CA ARG A 10 19.70 53.94 -38.88
C ARG A 10 20.02 52.55 -38.29
N THR A 11 19.19 51.54 -38.54
CA THR A 11 19.52 50.16 -38.36
C THR A 11 20.53 49.74 -39.39
N GLY A 12 21.78 49.54 -38.98
CA GLY A 12 22.87 49.19 -39.87
C GLY A 12 22.72 47.78 -40.45
N ALA A 13 23.01 47.62 -41.73
CA ALA A 13 22.96 46.36 -42.47
C ALA A 13 23.69 45.17 -41.79
N GLY A 14 24.61 45.45 -40.88
CA GLY A 14 25.33 44.44 -40.07
C GLY A 14 24.45 43.70 -39.06
N GLY A 15 23.40 44.35 -38.51
CA GLY A 15 22.49 43.70 -37.56
C GLY A 15 21.60 42.65 -38.22
N VAL A 16 21.17 42.89 -39.45
CA VAL A 16 20.31 41.94 -40.19
C VAL A 16 21.11 40.69 -40.60
N LEU A 17 22.37 40.88 -41.00
CA LEU A 17 23.25 39.79 -41.37
C LEU A 17 23.56 38.84 -40.18
N LEU A 18 23.76 39.41 -39.00
CA LEU A 18 24.06 38.68 -37.77
C LEU A 18 22.85 37.85 -37.29
N VAL A 19 21.66 38.38 -37.37
CA VAL A 19 20.40 37.69 -37.03
C VAL A 19 20.15 36.55 -38.03
N ALA A 20 20.40 36.77 -39.32
CA ALA A 20 20.23 35.69 -40.34
C ALA A 20 21.23 34.57 -40.13
N LEU A 21 22.49 34.84 -39.75
CA LEU A 21 23.50 33.82 -39.44
C LEU A 21 23.13 32.99 -38.19
N VAL A 22 22.63 33.64 -37.13
CA VAL A 22 22.20 32.95 -35.90
C VAL A 22 21.00 32.04 -36.17
N LEU A 23 20.03 32.49 -36.94
CA LEU A 23 18.86 31.68 -37.33
C LEU A 23 19.25 30.48 -38.20
N ALA A 24 20.18 30.64 -39.13
CA ALA A 24 20.68 29.55 -39.97
C ALA A 24 21.46 28.50 -39.15
N ALA A 25 22.30 28.94 -38.20
CA ALA A 25 23.03 28.03 -37.31
C ALA A 25 22.09 27.27 -36.36
N SER A 26 21.03 27.89 -35.87
CA SER A 26 20.02 27.26 -35.01
C SER A 26 19.20 26.20 -35.78
N ALA A 27 18.85 26.46 -37.05
CA ALA A 27 18.14 25.49 -37.91
C ALA A 27 19.02 24.30 -38.25
N ALA A 28 20.31 24.50 -38.53
CA ALA A 28 21.24 23.41 -38.80
C ALA A 28 21.49 22.53 -37.56
N GLY A 29 21.66 23.16 -36.38
CA GLY A 29 21.82 22.48 -35.10
C GLY A 29 20.59 21.66 -34.71
N GLY A 30 19.40 22.21 -34.86
CA GLY A 30 18.12 21.52 -34.61
C GLY A 30 17.92 20.30 -35.51
N PHE A 31 18.27 20.43 -36.81
CA PHE A 31 18.16 19.32 -37.76
C PHE A 31 19.14 18.18 -37.45
N LEU A 32 20.39 18.51 -37.01
CA LEU A 32 21.38 17.51 -36.63
C LEU A 32 20.96 16.76 -35.35
N VAL A 33 20.48 17.47 -34.34
CA VAL A 33 19.96 16.87 -33.11
C VAL A 33 18.74 15.99 -33.39
N HIS A 34 17.83 16.42 -34.27
CA HIS A 34 16.66 15.63 -34.65
C HIS A 34 17.06 14.33 -35.37
N ARG A 35 18.08 14.37 -36.25
CA ARG A 35 18.58 13.15 -36.91
C ARG A 35 19.31 12.20 -35.99
N LEU A 36 20.00 12.71 -34.96
CA LEU A 36 20.70 11.88 -33.98
C LEU A 36 19.77 11.32 -32.89
N ALA A 37 18.65 12.00 -32.61
CA ALA A 37 17.65 11.63 -31.62
C ALA A 37 16.46 10.87 -32.21
N ALA A 38 16.38 10.68 -33.54
CA ALA A 38 15.32 9.93 -34.17
C ALA A 38 15.32 8.47 -33.67
N PRO A 39 14.22 7.96 -33.10
CA PRO A 39 14.14 6.57 -32.68
C PRO A 39 14.38 5.69 -33.90
N ARG A 40 15.32 4.77 -33.80
CA ARG A 40 15.58 3.77 -34.84
C ARG A 40 14.29 2.97 -35.05
N PRO A 41 13.82 2.78 -36.29
CA PRO A 41 12.68 1.91 -36.53
C PRO A 41 12.98 0.54 -35.94
N ALA A 42 12.04 0.04 -35.12
CA ALA A 42 12.11 -1.29 -34.56
C ALA A 42 12.36 -2.28 -35.70
N GLN A 43 13.51 -2.91 -35.71
CA GLN A 43 13.80 -3.98 -36.64
C GLN A 43 12.86 -5.13 -36.29
N LEU A 44 11.83 -5.33 -37.11
CA LEU A 44 11.06 -6.56 -37.13
C LEU A 44 12.02 -7.69 -37.48
N TYR A 45 12.49 -8.42 -36.46
CA TYR A 45 13.20 -9.67 -36.70
C TYR A 45 12.24 -10.62 -37.41
N PRO A 46 12.58 -11.12 -38.61
CA PRO A 46 11.78 -12.19 -39.19
C PRO A 46 11.90 -13.40 -38.27
N LEU A 47 10.79 -13.87 -37.74
CA LEU A 47 10.68 -15.15 -37.04
C LEU A 47 11.09 -16.23 -38.04
N ALA A 48 12.37 -16.63 -38.04
CA ALA A 48 12.82 -17.83 -38.70
C ALA A 48 12.18 -19.01 -37.99
N ALA A 49 11.09 -19.49 -38.57
CA ALA A 49 10.50 -20.78 -38.21
C ALA A 49 11.45 -21.90 -38.66
N GLN A 50 12.29 -22.38 -37.77
CA GLN A 50 12.88 -23.73 -37.81
C GLN A 50 13.49 -24.03 -36.43
N GLY A 51 12.75 -24.73 -35.60
CA GLY A 51 13.20 -25.27 -34.34
C GLY A 51 12.21 -26.33 -33.89
N THR A 52 12.59 -27.58 -34.11
CA THR A 52 11.91 -28.82 -33.71
C THR A 52 11.31 -28.73 -32.32
N GLY A 53 10.03 -29.04 -32.27
CA GLY A 53 9.13 -28.94 -31.14
C GLY A 53 9.65 -29.50 -29.80
N ARG A 54 9.91 -28.57 -28.92
CA ARG A 54 9.65 -28.75 -27.51
C ARG A 54 8.80 -27.55 -27.10
N ALA A 55 7.49 -27.75 -27.09
CA ALA A 55 6.58 -26.73 -26.58
C ALA A 55 7.06 -26.34 -25.16
N ALA A 56 7.43 -25.05 -24.99
CA ALA A 56 7.61 -24.51 -23.65
C ALA A 56 6.31 -24.81 -22.89
N PRO A 57 6.38 -25.20 -21.60
CA PRO A 57 5.17 -25.38 -20.81
C PRO A 57 4.35 -24.09 -20.92
N ALA A 58 3.13 -24.19 -21.43
CA ALA A 58 2.22 -23.05 -21.45
C ALA A 58 2.09 -22.55 -20.01
N LEU A 59 2.32 -21.26 -19.81
CA LEU A 59 2.00 -20.63 -18.53
C LEU A 59 0.52 -20.94 -18.25
N PRO A 60 0.18 -21.44 -17.07
CA PRO A 60 -1.20 -21.67 -16.72
C PRO A 60 -1.99 -20.37 -16.88
N PRO A 61 -3.24 -20.44 -17.38
CA PRO A 61 -4.07 -19.25 -17.52
C PRO A 61 -4.18 -18.53 -16.17
N PRO A 62 -4.27 -17.17 -16.16
CA PRO A 62 -4.30 -16.38 -14.94
C PRO A 62 -5.42 -16.75 -13.95
N ASP A 63 -6.45 -17.47 -14.42
CA ASP A 63 -7.57 -17.98 -13.62
C ASP A 63 -7.27 -19.31 -12.87
N SER A 64 -6.09 -19.91 -13.02
CA SER A 64 -5.77 -21.19 -12.38
C SER A 64 -5.13 -21.07 -10.99
N ALA A 65 -4.94 -19.85 -10.47
CA ALA A 65 -4.56 -19.67 -9.08
C ALA A 65 -5.73 -20.09 -8.18
N PRO A 66 -5.51 -20.98 -7.18
CA PRO A 66 -6.57 -21.35 -6.26
C PRO A 66 -7.11 -20.10 -5.59
N PRO A 67 -8.43 -20.01 -5.32
CA PRO A 67 -9.02 -18.85 -4.67
C PRO A 67 -8.23 -18.59 -3.38
N ARG A 68 -7.73 -17.37 -3.21
CA ARG A 68 -6.96 -16.97 -2.06
C ARG A 68 -7.84 -17.08 -0.82
N ARG A 69 -7.48 -17.97 0.08
CA ARG A 69 -8.23 -18.22 1.31
C ARG A 69 -7.55 -17.52 2.46
N ILE A 70 -8.36 -16.90 3.32
CA ILE A 70 -7.89 -16.45 4.63
C ILE A 70 -7.36 -17.69 5.37
N PRO A 71 -6.10 -17.68 5.85
CA PRO A 71 -5.55 -18.83 6.58
C PRO A 71 -6.27 -19.01 7.91
N GLU A 72 -6.29 -20.26 8.43
CA GLU A 72 -6.88 -20.55 9.74
C GLU A 72 -5.99 -20.09 10.90
N GLN A 73 -4.67 -19.95 10.67
CA GLN A 73 -3.67 -19.56 11.65
C GLN A 73 -2.90 -18.34 11.13
N LEU A 74 -2.41 -17.51 12.02
CA LEU A 74 -1.51 -16.43 11.70
C LEU A 74 -0.28 -16.95 10.94
N PRO A 75 0.00 -16.43 9.72
CA PRO A 75 1.19 -16.81 8.98
C PRO A 75 2.46 -16.31 9.70
N ARG A 76 3.59 -16.96 9.38
CA ARG A 76 4.89 -16.49 9.84
C ARG A 76 5.26 -15.23 9.08
N ILE A 77 5.17 -14.10 9.75
CA ILE A 77 5.52 -12.79 9.22
C ILE A 77 6.62 -12.21 10.09
N GLU A 78 7.71 -11.81 9.44
CA GLU A 78 8.81 -11.09 10.05
C GLU A 78 9.09 -9.84 9.22
N LEU A 79 9.03 -8.68 9.84
CA LEU A 79 9.26 -7.38 9.22
C LEU A 79 10.08 -6.49 10.17
N PRO A 80 10.83 -5.51 9.66
CA PRO A 80 11.50 -4.55 10.53
C PRO A 80 10.50 -3.72 11.33
N GLY A 81 10.82 -3.48 12.59
CA GLY A 81 10.18 -2.45 13.40
C GLY A 81 10.59 -1.04 12.98
N LEU A 82 10.08 -0.02 13.66
CA LEU A 82 10.44 1.38 13.41
C LEU A 82 11.94 1.67 13.65
N ASP A 83 12.57 0.92 14.52
CA ASP A 83 14.01 0.96 14.82
C ASP A 83 14.86 0.21 13.78
N GLY A 84 14.24 -0.51 12.86
CA GLY A 84 14.88 -1.35 11.85
C GLY A 84 15.21 -2.76 12.33
N ALA A 85 14.98 -3.09 13.62
CA ALA A 85 15.20 -4.44 14.12
C ALA A 85 14.11 -5.40 13.59
N PRO A 86 14.47 -6.65 13.21
CA PRO A 86 13.50 -7.63 12.76
C PRO A 86 12.53 -8.00 13.89
N GLN A 87 11.25 -8.03 13.58
CA GLN A 87 10.17 -8.36 14.50
C GLN A 87 9.25 -9.39 13.86
N ALA A 88 9.04 -10.50 14.53
CA ALA A 88 8.09 -11.52 14.10
C ALA A 88 6.74 -11.35 14.79
N LEU A 89 5.62 -11.63 14.12
CA LEU A 89 4.29 -11.64 14.76
C LEU A 89 4.23 -12.59 15.94
N SER A 90 5.03 -13.66 15.95
CA SER A 90 5.15 -14.59 17.08
C SER A 90 5.69 -13.95 18.37
N ASN A 91 6.33 -12.78 18.31
CA ASN A 91 6.78 -12.05 19.50
C ASN A 91 5.61 -11.64 20.42
N TRP A 92 4.40 -11.57 19.84
CA TRP A 92 3.16 -11.26 20.56
C TRP A 92 2.25 -12.48 20.74
N SER A 93 2.79 -13.69 20.63
CA SER A 93 2.05 -14.94 20.93
C SER A 93 1.48 -14.93 22.35
N ASN A 94 0.47 -15.79 22.60
CA ASN A 94 -0.26 -15.88 23.86
C ASN A 94 -1.08 -14.64 24.26
N ARG A 95 -1.36 -13.78 23.30
CA ARG A 95 -2.24 -12.60 23.45
C ARG A 95 -3.29 -12.59 22.33
N PRO A 96 -4.50 -12.09 22.58
CA PRO A 96 -5.40 -11.70 21.51
C PRO A 96 -4.73 -10.62 20.66
N LEU A 97 -4.77 -10.76 19.33
CA LEU A 97 -4.12 -9.83 18.40
C LEU A 97 -5.13 -9.18 17.48
N LEU A 98 -4.94 -7.88 17.26
CA LEU A 98 -5.50 -7.13 16.14
C LEU A 98 -4.31 -6.67 15.28
N VAL A 99 -4.16 -7.27 14.10
CA VAL A 99 -3.13 -6.87 13.14
C VAL A 99 -3.79 -5.99 12.08
N ASN A 100 -3.41 -4.72 12.06
CA ASN A 100 -3.98 -3.72 11.16
C ASN A 100 -3.00 -3.38 10.04
N PHE A 101 -3.45 -3.53 8.80
CA PHE A 101 -2.69 -3.17 7.61
C PHE A 101 -3.09 -1.77 7.13
N TRP A 102 -2.11 -0.89 7.01
CA TRP A 102 -2.37 0.52 6.75
C TRP A 102 -1.23 1.21 5.99
N ALA A 103 -1.44 2.47 5.59
CA ALA A 103 -0.38 3.32 5.06
C ALA A 103 -0.62 4.81 5.44
N PRO A 104 0.45 5.63 5.55
CA PRO A 104 0.32 7.07 5.85
C PRO A 104 -0.52 7.86 4.84
N TRP A 105 -0.51 7.47 3.57
CA TRP A 105 -1.28 8.09 2.48
C TRP A 105 -2.72 7.58 2.38
N CYS A 106 -3.08 6.52 3.08
CA CYS A 106 -4.41 5.92 3.06
C CYS A 106 -5.34 6.69 4.01
N GLU A 107 -6.27 7.46 3.48
CA GLU A 107 -7.15 8.32 4.27
C GLU A 107 -8.06 7.53 5.24
N PRO A 108 -8.79 6.45 4.83
CA PRO A 108 -9.57 5.67 5.78
C PRO A 108 -8.71 5.00 6.86
N CYS A 109 -7.47 4.58 6.53
CA CYS A 109 -6.53 4.05 7.53
C CYS A 109 -6.24 5.09 8.63
N ARG A 110 -6.04 6.34 8.23
CA ARG A 110 -5.75 7.45 9.17
C ARG A 110 -6.90 7.72 10.12
N ARG A 111 -8.15 7.59 9.65
CA ARG A 111 -9.34 7.83 10.48
C ARG A 111 -9.52 6.79 11.57
N GLU A 112 -9.11 5.52 11.35
CA GLU A 112 -9.26 4.46 12.35
C GLU A 112 -8.15 4.44 13.42
N ILE A 113 -6.99 5.09 13.22
CA ILE A 113 -5.89 5.10 14.18
C ILE A 113 -6.30 5.55 15.60
N PRO A 114 -7.09 6.61 15.80
CA PRO A 114 -7.57 6.98 17.13
C PRO A 114 -8.41 5.88 17.79
N LEU A 115 -9.21 5.15 17.01
CA LEU A 115 -9.97 4.01 17.47
C LEU A 115 -9.03 2.90 17.95
N LEU A 116 -8.03 2.51 17.15
CA LEU A 116 -7.07 1.48 17.51
C LEU A 116 -6.35 1.81 18.83
N LYS A 117 -5.86 3.04 18.99
CA LYS A 117 -5.25 3.52 20.25
C LYS A 117 -6.21 3.40 21.44
N SER A 118 -7.49 3.72 21.24
CA SER A 118 -8.50 3.62 22.30
C SER A 118 -8.87 2.18 22.64
N LEU A 119 -8.96 1.29 21.65
CA LEU A 119 -9.23 -0.14 21.83
C LEU A 119 -8.11 -0.81 22.64
N ARG A 120 -6.84 -0.54 22.31
CA ARG A 120 -5.70 -1.07 23.05
C ARG A 120 -5.78 -0.74 24.53
N ARG A 121 -6.14 0.51 24.88
CA ARG A 121 -6.33 0.94 26.27
C ARG A 121 -7.55 0.32 26.91
N ALA A 122 -8.69 0.32 26.21
CA ALA A 122 -9.96 -0.18 26.74
C ALA A 122 -9.92 -1.70 27.01
N ARG A 123 -9.20 -2.46 26.19
CA ARG A 123 -9.07 -3.93 26.28
C ARG A 123 -7.77 -4.38 26.94
N ALA A 124 -7.07 -3.52 27.67
CA ALA A 124 -5.80 -3.83 28.33
C ALA A 124 -5.92 -4.98 29.35
N ALA A 125 -7.04 -5.08 30.06
CA ALA A 125 -7.32 -6.18 30.99
C ALA A 125 -7.40 -7.55 30.28
N GLU A 126 -7.79 -7.57 29.01
CA GLU A 126 -7.84 -8.76 28.15
C GLU A 126 -6.48 -9.07 27.52
N LYS A 127 -5.49 -8.21 27.73
CA LYS A 127 -4.14 -8.25 27.13
C LYS A 127 -4.18 -8.15 25.60
N LEU A 128 -5.21 -7.48 25.04
CA LEU A 128 -5.26 -7.22 23.59
C LEU A 128 -4.01 -6.46 23.16
N GLU A 129 -3.31 -7.00 22.17
CA GLU A 129 -2.24 -6.28 21.50
C GLU A 129 -2.68 -5.85 20.10
N ILE A 130 -2.32 -4.64 19.73
CA ILE A 130 -2.55 -4.09 18.40
C ILE A 130 -1.21 -3.91 17.73
N ILE A 131 -1.09 -4.41 16.51
CA ILE A 131 0.12 -4.32 15.70
C ILE A 131 -0.25 -3.70 14.36
N GLY A 132 0.38 -2.58 14.03
CA GLY A 132 0.26 -1.98 12.70
C GLY A 132 1.30 -2.58 11.75
N ILE A 133 0.88 -3.00 10.56
CA ILE A 133 1.78 -3.31 9.44
C ILE A 133 1.61 -2.20 8.42
N ALA A 134 2.65 -1.37 8.28
CA ALA A 134 2.62 -0.20 7.43
C ALA A 134 3.25 -0.50 6.06
N LEU A 135 2.48 -0.27 4.99
CA LEU A 135 2.87 -0.50 3.60
C LEU A 135 3.45 0.79 3.00
N ASP A 136 4.61 1.21 3.50
CA ASP A 136 5.33 2.39 3.01
C ASP A 136 6.80 2.33 3.45
N SER A 137 7.59 3.30 3.02
CA SER A 137 8.97 3.46 3.43
C SER A 137 9.10 3.72 4.94
N ALA A 138 10.15 3.21 5.54
CA ALA A 138 10.41 3.39 6.97
C ALA A 138 10.50 4.87 7.38
N ALA A 139 10.96 5.75 6.48
CA ALA A 139 11.06 7.19 6.75
C ALA A 139 9.67 7.83 6.85
N ALA A 140 8.79 7.57 5.89
CA ALA A 140 7.43 8.09 5.88
C ALA A 140 6.62 7.58 7.09
N VAL A 141 6.74 6.29 7.40
CA VAL A 141 6.04 5.68 8.54
C VAL A 141 6.53 6.26 9.86
N ARG A 142 7.85 6.39 10.08
CA ARG A 142 8.40 7.00 11.31
C ARG A 142 7.91 8.43 11.50
N GLN A 143 7.94 9.23 10.43
CA GLN A 143 7.44 10.61 10.48
C GLN A 143 5.96 10.67 10.86
N TYR A 144 5.16 9.80 10.26
CA TYR A 144 3.73 9.73 10.53
C TYR A 144 3.44 9.29 11.97
N VAL A 145 4.08 8.22 12.44
CA VAL A 145 3.92 7.67 13.79
C VAL A 145 4.26 8.71 14.86
N ALA A 146 5.39 9.42 14.70
CA ALA A 146 5.80 10.47 15.62
C ALA A 146 4.79 11.64 15.64
N GLY A 147 4.32 12.08 14.47
CA GLY A 147 3.37 13.20 14.37
C GLY A 147 1.97 12.90 14.91
N HIS A 148 1.55 11.63 14.99
CA HIS A 148 0.20 11.23 15.38
C HIS A 148 0.16 10.47 16.72
N GLY A 149 1.32 10.32 17.39
CA GLY A 149 1.43 9.69 18.69
C GLY A 149 0.87 8.26 18.69
N ILE A 150 1.22 7.46 17.68
CA ILE A 150 0.87 6.03 17.64
C ILE A 150 1.67 5.33 18.73
N ASP A 151 0.96 4.66 19.66
CA ASP A 151 1.49 4.09 20.89
C ASP A 151 1.51 2.55 20.92
N TYR A 152 1.27 1.92 19.77
CA TYR A 152 1.33 0.48 19.59
C TYR A 152 2.46 0.08 18.62
N PRO A 153 2.94 -1.18 18.65
CA PRO A 153 3.98 -1.67 17.75
C PRO A 153 3.62 -1.47 16.27
N VAL A 154 4.59 -0.97 15.50
CA VAL A 154 4.45 -0.81 14.05
C VAL A 154 5.59 -1.52 13.36
N LEU A 155 5.24 -2.46 12.48
CA LEU A 155 6.12 -3.12 11.54
C LEU A 155 6.05 -2.40 10.20
N VAL A 156 7.16 -2.38 9.47
CA VAL A 156 7.28 -1.55 8.27
C VAL A 156 7.78 -2.38 7.10
N GLY A 157 7.20 -2.20 5.94
CA GLY A 157 7.70 -2.81 4.72
C GLY A 157 6.87 -2.47 3.49
N GLU A 158 7.52 -1.95 2.47
CA GLU A 158 6.87 -1.76 1.17
C GLU A 158 6.55 -3.12 0.55
N ARG A 159 7.55 -3.82 0.05
CA ARG A 159 7.38 -5.15 -0.53
C ARG A 159 7.00 -6.20 0.51
N GLY A 160 7.73 -6.25 1.62
CA GLY A 160 7.46 -7.22 2.70
C GLY A 160 6.07 -7.05 3.31
N GLY A 161 5.55 -5.81 3.39
CA GLY A 161 4.17 -5.53 3.82
C GLY A 161 3.14 -6.05 2.82
N LEU A 162 3.40 -5.93 1.51
CA LEU A 162 2.55 -6.52 0.47
C LEU A 162 2.56 -8.05 0.53
N GLU A 163 3.74 -8.67 0.70
CA GLU A 163 3.87 -10.12 0.87
C GLU A 163 3.12 -10.59 2.12
N ALA A 164 3.22 -9.84 3.22
CA ALA A 164 2.47 -10.10 4.44
C ALA A 164 0.95 -10.00 4.22
N ALA A 165 0.48 -8.98 3.50
CA ALA A 165 -0.95 -8.84 3.15
C ALA A 165 -1.43 -10.01 2.27
N SER A 166 -0.61 -10.41 1.29
CA SER A 166 -0.90 -11.56 0.42
C SER A 166 -1.03 -12.86 1.19
N ALA A 167 -0.26 -13.04 2.29
CA ALA A 167 -0.37 -14.21 3.15
C ALA A 167 -1.74 -14.34 3.84
N PHE A 168 -2.51 -13.24 3.94
CA PHE A 168 -3.90 -13.22 4.39
C PHE A 168 -4.92 -13.24 3.25
N GLY A 169 -4.46 -13.39 2.01
CA GLY A 169 -5.32 -13.33 0.82
C GLY A 169 -5.71 -11.90 0.40
N MET A 170 -5.03 -10.88 0.93
CA MET A 170 -5.31 -9.46 0.69
C MET A 170 -4.15 -8.82 -0.09
N ASP A 171 -4.33 -8.48 -1.37
CA ASP A 171 -3.21 -7.98 -2.17
C ASP A 171 -3.12 -6.45 -2.25
N THR A 172 -4.25 -5.77 -2.37
CA THR A 172 -4.27 -4.34 -2.74
C THR A 172 -5.32 -3.52 -1.99
N VAL A 173 -5.90 -4.07 -0.95
CA VAL A 173 -6.99 -3.41 -0.22
C VAL A 173 -6.46 -2.90 1.11
N LEU A 174 -6.58 -1.59 1.36
CA LEU A 174 -6.31 -0.94 2.64
C LEU A 174 -7.50 -0.05 3.05
N PRO A 175 -7.75 0.07 4.36
CA PRO A 175 -7.20 -0.76 5.43
C PRO A 175 -7.84 -2.14 5.48
N PHE A 176 -7.19 -3.05 6.18
CA PHE A 176 -7.87 -4.25 6.69
C PHE A 176 -7.27 -4.67 8.04
N SER A 177 -8.07 -5.33 8.85
CA SER A 177 -7.70 -5.76 10.18
C SER A 177 -7.94 -7.25 10.35
N VAL A 178 -6.93 -7.96 10.86
CA VAL A 178 -6.97 -9.39 11.18
C VAL A 178 -7.13 -9.53 12.69
N PHE A 179 -8.12 -10.29 13.12
CA PHE A 179 -8.36 -10.60 14.52
C PHE A 179 -8.00 -12.06 14.78
N ALA A 180 -7.06 -12.28 15.69
CA ALA A 180 -6.61 -13.62 16.05
C ALA A 180 -6.63 -13.82 17.57
N ASP A 181 -7.02 -15.01 18.01
CA ASP A 181 -6.99 -15.37 19.43
C ASP A 181 -5.56 -15.62 19.92
N ARG A 182 -5.40 -15.80 21.22
CA ARG A 182 -4.09 -16.03 21.86
C ARG A 182 -3.36 -17.28 21.38
N THR A 183 -4.02 -18.18 20.67
CA THR A 183 -3.41 -19.37 20.05
C THR A 183 -2.99 -19.12 18.59
N GLY A 184 -3.22 -17.89 18.10
CA GLY A 184 -2.93 -17.48 16.72
C GLY A 184 -4.00 -17.92 15.71
N ARG A 185 -5.14 -18.50 16.15
CA ARG A 185 -6.25 -18.82 15.24
C ARG A 185 -6.93 -17.53 14.79
N ILE A 186 -7.13 -17.40 13.50
CA ILE A 186 -7.80 -16.23 12.94
C ILE A 186 -9.31 -16.38 13.17
N ILE A 187 -9.86 -15.40 13.89
CA ILE A 187 -11.30 -15.29 14.13
C ILE A 187 -11.99 -14.74 12.90
N THR A 188 -11.52 -13.59 12.41
CA THR A 188 -12.05 -12.95 11.21
C THR A 188 -11.03 -11.95 10.62
N VAL A 189 -11.28 -11.55 9.37
CA VAL A 189 -10.61 -10.41 8.71
C VAL A 189 -11.69 -9.40 8.36
N ARG A 190 -11.50 -8.16 8.80
CA ARG A 190 -12.37 -7.03 8.46
C ARG A 190 -11.68 -6.17 7.43
N VAL A 191 -12.31 -6.03 6.27
CA VAL A 191 -11.81 -5.21 5.16
C VAL A 191 -12.51 -3.86 5.18
N GLY A 192 -11.75 -2.79 4.96
CA GLY A 192 -12.19 -1.40 5.04
C GLY A 192 -11.95 -0.79 6.42
N GLU A 193 -12.32 0.49 6.55
CA GLU A 193 -12.20 1.25 7.80
C GLU A 193 -12.95 0.55 8.94
N LEU A 194 -12.26 0.32 10.05
CA LEU A 194 -12.82 -0.33 11.21
C LEU A 194 -13.59 0.69 12.06
N HIS A 195 -14.84 0.38 12.41
CA HIS A 195 -15.66 1.18 13.29
C HIS A 195 -15.75 0.59 14.70
N ARG A 196 -16.09 1.43 15.69
CA ARG A 196 -16.08 1.07 17.11
C ARG A 196 -16.97 -0.14 17.42
N ASP A 197 -18.19 -0.10 16.94
CA ASP A 197 -19.20 -1.14 17.18
C ASP A 197 -18.84 -2.47 16.52
N GLU A 198 -18.26 -2.44 15.32
CA GLU A 198 -17.72 -3.64 14.66
C GLU A 198 -16.56 -4.23 15.45
N ALA A 199 -15.61 -3.39 15.89
CA ALA A 199 -14.44 -3.82 16.65
C ALA A 199 -14.87 -4.45 17.99
N ASP A 200 -15.79 -3.81 18.72
CA ASP A 200 -16.28 -4.33 19.98
C ASP A 200 -17.03 -5.66 19.80
N LEU A 201 -17.89 -5.77 18.78
CA LEU A 201 -18.54 -7.03 18.42
C LEU A 201 -17.53 -8.16 18.17
N ILE A 202 -16.52 -7.90 17.34
CA ILE A 202 -15.52 -8.92 16.98
C ILE A 202 -14.71 -9.34 18.21
N LEU A 203 -14.25 -8.38 19.00
CA LEU A 203 -13.45 -8.63 20.21
C LEU A 203 -14.23 -9.39 21.27
N ASP A 204 -15.53 -9.07 21.45
CA ASP A 204 -16.37 -9.80 22.38
C ASP A 204 -16.61 -11.24 21.93
N ARG A 205 -16.85 -11.50 20.63
CA ARG A 205 -16.98 -12.88 20.11
C ARG A 205 -15.66 -13.63 20.19
N MET A 206 -14.54 -12.97 19.93
CA MET A 206 -13.20 -13.59 20.12
C MET A 206 -12.99 -14.01 21.58
N ARG A 207 -13.34 -13.14 22.53
CA ARG A 207 -13.28 -13.47 23.95
C ARG A 207 -14.20 -14.63 24.33
N ASP A 208 -15.43 -14.69 23.79
CA ASP A 208 -16.34 -15.80 24.04
C ASP A 208 -15.79 -17.14 23.53
N VAL A 209 -15.09 -17.14 22.39
CA VAL A 209 -14.36 -18.33 21.89
C VAL A 209 -13.23 -18.73 22.83
N GLU A 210 -12.41 -17.77 23.29
CA GLU A 210 -11.31 -18.03 24.22
C GLU A 210 -11.77 -18.60 25.57
N LEU A 211 -12.94 -18.16 26.03
CA LEU A 211 -13.56 -18.66 27.26
C LEU A 211 -14.39 -19.95 27.07
N GLY A 212 -14.43 -20.48 25.84
CA GLY A 212 -15.18 -21.71 25.51
C GLY A 212 -16.70 -21.53 25.58
N ARG A 213 -17.22 -20.30 25.58
CA ARG A 213 -18.65 -20.00 25.63
C ARG A 213 -19.36 -20.30 24.31
N ILE A 214 -18.66 -20.09 23.21
CA ILE A 214 -19.15 -20.38 21.86
C ILE A 214 -18.04 -21.03 21.02
N SER A 215 -18.42 -21.78 20.00
CA SER A 215 -17.47 -22.34 19.04
C SER A 215 -16.98 -21.27 18.05
N LEU A 216 -15.80 -21.49 17.45
CA LEU A 216 -15.28 -20.59 16.41
C LEU A 216 -16.23 -20.44 15.21
N PRO A 217 -16.85 -21.50 14.66
CA PRO A 217 -17.85 -21.32 13.60
C PRO A 217 -19.07 -20.48 14.03
N ALA A 218 -19.54 -20.64 15.26
CA ALA A 218 -20.63 -19.83 15.79
C ALA A 218 -20.23 -18.35 15.94
N ALA A 219 -19.02 -18.09 16.43
CA ALA A 219 -18.50 -16.72 16.51
C ALA A 219 -18.41 -16.06 15.13
N ARG A 220 -17.87 -16.75 14.15
CA ARG A 220 -17.75 -16.22 12.75
C ARG A 220 -19.13 -15.91 12.17
N ALA A 221 -20.12 -16.79 12.36
CA ALA A 221 -21.49 -16.55 11.91
C ALA A 221 -22.12 -15.32 12.60
N GLN A 222 -21.97 -15.18 13.92
CA GLN A 222 -22.49 -14.05 14.67
C GLN A 222 -21.79 -12.73 14.27
N ILE A 223 -20.48 -12.75 14.01
CA ILE A 223 -19.73 -11.58 13.53
C ILE A 223 -20.27 -11.16 12.16
N SER A 224 -20.39 -12.09 11.21
CA SER A 224 -20.91 -11.78 9.87
C SER A 224 -22.29 -11.13 9.93
N GLN A 225 -23.23 -11.76 10.62
CA GLN A 225 -24.60 -11.26 10.80
C GLN A 225 -24.61 -9.89 11.51
N GLY A 226 -23.79 -9.72 12.55
CA GLY A 226 -23.71 -8.47 13.28
C GLY A 226 -23.16 -7.33 12.44
N ILE A 227 -22.12 -7.56 11.64
CA ILE A 227 -21.56 -6.55 10.73
C ILE A 227 -22.59 -6.16 9.66
N GLU A 228 -23.30 -7.12 9.07
CA GLU A 228 -24.37 -6.84 8.11
C GLU A 228 -25.48 -5.98 8.73
N HIS A 229 -25.85 -6.28 9.97
CA HIS A 229 -26.84 -5.49 10.70
C HIS A 229 -26.37 -4.07 11.02
N LEU A 230 -25.09 -3.90 11.40
CA LEU A 230 -24.48 -2.59 11.63
C LEU A 230 -24.42 -1.76 10.35
N ALA A 231 -24.07 -2.36 9.23
CA ALA A 231 -24.00 -1.71 7.92
C ALA A 231 -25.39 -1.29 7.36
N ALA A 232 -26.47 -1.95 7.80
CA ALA A 232 -27.85 -1.64 7.40
C ALA A 232 -28.50 -0.53 8.24
N ARG A 233 -27.82 -0.01 9.26
CA ARG A 233 -28.33 1.12 10.06
C ARG A 233 -28.19 2.41 9.25
N PRO A 234 -29.26 3.24 9.16
CA PRO A 234 -29.24 4.52 8.44
C PRO A 234 -28.30 5.54 9.11
#